data_52c04e0ee3dacab50572a0555bfa08fe
#
_entry.id   52c04e0ee3dacab50572a0555bfa08fe
#
_cell.length_a   1.000
_cell.length_b   1.000
_cell.length_c   1.000
_cell.angle_alpha   90.00
_cell.angle_beta   90.00
_cell.angle_gamma   90.00
#
_symmetry.space_group_name_H-M   'P 1'
#
loop_
_entity.id
_entity.type
_entity.pdbx_description
1 polymer ?
#
loop_
_entity_poly.entity_id
_entity_poly.type
_entity_poly.pdbx_seq_one_letter_code
_entity_poly.pdbx_strand_id
1 'polypeptide(L)'
;MGSLGDNDAVAAAVAASEGIARLEAVRFRALGQLSRHRDGASSVAQEVAFALSVVDGHAAGLVSTAQALTTRLPRTLGLLDRGLVGGFGAMKVATATAWLSDEDARAVDAVLEDRLPGRNSEQIRKAANHAAMMADRDGAGVRAERHRAGRRLSVRQGETGVASIQVEDGPVEKVTAAYTRIDREARALKTGGETRTLDQLRADVALDLLLGGQGGTSERSEVFLYMDLNSYLGANDNPAELAGHGHIPASLARHIASGPNTVLRRIITDPLSGQVLDLGRDRYRPTAGLDEFVRVRDRECRRPGCHRIAQACDLDHSLPWQFGGHTADTELVDLCRRDHRLKDEPGWVYRLASDGTLTITTPTGQAYGSTPPPLHEPLTEEPPPF
;
A
#
# COMPACT_ATOMS: atom_id res chain seq x y z
N MET A 1 -27.63 23.74 14.04
CA MET A 1 -27.90 22.31 14.24
C MET A 1 -27.98 22.08 15.74
N GLY A 2 -29.18 21.72 16.28
CA GLY A 2 -29.33 21.38 17.70
C GLY A 2 -28.50 20.13 18.03
N SER A 3 -27.93 20.05 19.24
CA SER A 3 -27.24 18.85 19.68
C SER A 3 -28.24 17.71 19.80
N LEU A 4 -27.98 16.60 19.08
CA LEU A 4 -28.72 15.36 19.26
C LEU A 4 -28.46 14.82 20.67
N GLY A 5 -29.46 14.26 21.34
CA GLY A 5 -29.23 13.46 22.54
C GLY A 5 -28.38 12.22 22.20
N ASP A 6 -27.70 11.64 23.19
CA ASP A 6 -26.77 10.51 22.98
C ASP A 6 -27.46 9.32 22.27
N ASN A 7 -28.69 9.00 22.64
CA ASN A 7 -29.48 7.92 22.02
C ASN A 7 -29.83 8.24 20.56
N ASP A 8 -30.18 9.49 20.25
CA ASP A 8 -30.50 9.94 18.91
C ASP A 8 -29.24 9.95 18.02
N ALA A 9 -28.10 10.31 18.58
CA ALA A 9 -26.81 10.26 17.90
C ALA A 9 -26.42 8.83 17.53
N VAL A 10 -26.60 7.87 18.45
CA VAL A 10 -26.36 6.44 18.18
C VAL A 10 -27.33 5.92 17.12
N ALA A 11 -28.62 6.24 17.21
CA ALA A 11 -29.61 5.83 16.24
C ALA A 11 -29.30 6.39 14.83
N ALA A 12 -28.88 7.65 14.74
CA ALA A 12 -28.47 8.27 13.49
C ALA A 12 -27.21 7.59 12.91
N ALA A 13 -26.24 7.23 13.75
CA ALA A 13 -25.04 6.49 13.31
C ALA A 13 -25.38 5.09 12.77
N VAL A 14 -26.32 4.38 13.42
CA VAL A 14 -26.82 3.07 12.95
C VAL A 14 -27.50 3.22 11.57
N ALA A 15 -28.44 4.17 11.46
CA ALA A 15 -29.16 4.40 10.20
C ALA A 15 -28.21 4.81 9.06
N ALA A 16 -27.18 5.63 9.36
CA ALA A 16 -26.15 5.98 8.40
C ALA A 16 -25.31 4.77 7.97
N SER A 17 -24.95 3.88 8.92
CA SER A 17 -24.18 2.66 8.62
C SER A 17 -24.98 1.70 7.73
N GLU A 18 -26.29 1.55 7.98
CA GLU A 18 -27.18 0.78 7.10
C GLU A 18 -27.29 1.40 5.69
N GLY A 19 -27.37 2.74 5.61
CA GLY A 19 -27.36 3.46 4.34
C GLY A 19 -26.06 3.25 3.56
N ILE A 20 -24.92 3.31 4.22
CA ILE A 20 -23.60 3.02 3.64
C ILE A 20 -23.56 1.59 3.10
N ALA A 21 -24.05 0.60 3.86
CA ALA A 21 -24.08 -0.79 3.41
C ALA A 21 -24.90 -0.97 2.11
N ARG A 22 -26.04 -0.31 1.99
CA ARG A 22 -26.87 -0.32 0.76
C ARG A 22 -26.12 0.30 -0.44
N LEU A 23 -25.42 1.41 -0.24
CA LEU A 23 -24.59 2.03 -1.28
C LEU A 23 -23.40 1.13 -1.67
N GLU A 24 -22.80 0.42 -0.72
CA GLU A 24 -21.78 -0.58 -1.00
C GLU A 24 -22.31 -1.75 -1.83
N ALA A 25 -23.55 -2.19 -1.61
CA ALA A 25 -24.18 -3.21 -2.45
C ALA A 25 -24.29 -2.72 -3.91
N VAL A 26 -24.68 -1.46 -4.14
CA VAL A 26 -24.72 -0.85 -5.47
C VAL A 26 -23.32 -0.83 -6.09
N ARG A 27 -22.31 -0.39 -5.34
CA ARG A 27 -20.91 -0.37 -5.79
C ARG A 27 -20.43 -1.76 -6.19
N PHE A 28 -20.67 -2.80 -5.38
CA PHE A 28 -20.26 -4.15 -5.71
C PHE A 28 -21.00 -4.71 -6.94
N ARG A 29 -22.26 -4.37 -7.14
CA ARG A 29 -22.97 -4.75 -8.39
C ARG A 29 -22.32 -4.11 -9.62
N ALA A 30 -21.98 -2.81 -9.55
CA ALA A 30 -21.32 -2.10 -10.65
C ALA A 30 -19.96 -2.71 -10.98
N LEU A 31 -19.13 -2.94 -9.96
CA LEU A 31 -17.80 -3.57 -10.13
C LEU A 31 -17.91 -5.01 -10.64
N GLY A 32 -18.88 -5.78 -10.18
CA GLY A 32 -19.15 -7.13 -10.67
C GLY A 32 -19.60 -7.15 -12.14
N GLN A 33 -20.36 -6.15 -12.58
CA GLN A 33 -20.73 -5.97 -13.98
C GLN A 33 -19.51 -5.61 -14.84
N LEU A 34 -18.71 -4.65 -14.43
CA LEU A 34 -17.48 -4.27 -15.11
C LEU A 34 -16.53 -5.47 -15.28
N SER A 35 -16.37 -6.26 -14.24
CA SER A 35 -15.49 -7.43 -14.25
C SER A 35 -15.99 -8.51 -15.23
N ARG A 36 -17.30 -8.73 -15.34
CA ARG A 36 -17.87 -9.68 -16.31
C ARG A 36 -17.66 -9.22 -17.75
N HIS A 37 -17.83 -7.94 -18.04
CA HIS A 37 -17.66 -7.40 -19.41
C HIS A 37 -16.21 -7.46 -19.91
N ARG A 38 -15.26 -7.57 -19.00
CA ARG A 38 -13.83 -7.61 -19.30
C ARG A 38 -13.19 -8.98 -19.07
N ASP A 39 -13.98 -10.05 -18.95
CA ASP A 39 -13.51 -11.43 -18.69
C ASP A 39 -12.53 -11.56 -17.52
N GLY A 40 -12.68 -10.71 -16.49
CA GLY A 40 -11.85 -10.70 -15.30
C GLY A 40 -10.40 -10.20 -15.55
N ALA A 41 -10.17 -9.41 -16.60
CA ALA A 41 -8.85 -8.89 -16.92
C ALA A 41 -8.16 -8.26 -15.71
N SER A 42 -6.87 -8.55 -15.52
CA SER A 42 -6.07 -8.04 -14.39
C SER A 42 -6.04 -6.51 -14.33
N SER A 43 -6.17 -5.86 -15.50
CA SER A 43 -6.23 -4.41 -15.64
C SER A 43 -7.48 -3.76 -15.03
N VAL A 44 -8.56 -4.51 -14.77
CA VAL A 44 -9.79 -3.97 -14.14
C VAL A 44 -9.50 -3.44 -12.74
N ALA A 45 -8.69 -4.15 -11.96
CA ALA A 45 -8.33 -3.70 -10.62
C ALA A 45 -7.53 -2.39 -10.64
N GLN A 46 -6.60 -2.21 -11.60
CA GLN A 46 -5.83 -0.99 -11.75
C GLN A 46 -6.71 0.18 -12.18
N GLU A 47 -7.63 -0.06 -13.12
CA GLU A 47 -8.58 0.97 -13.54
C GLU A 47 -9.50 1.41 -12.40
N VAL A 48 -9.98 0.47 -11.59
CA VAL A 48 -10.77 0.75 -10.38
C VAL A 48 -9.92 1.51 -9.35
N ALA A 49 -8.63 1.20 -9.22
CA ALA A 49 -7.73 1.93 -8.33
C ALA A 49 -7.61 3.40 -8.72
N PHE A 50 -7.47 3.70 -10.02
CA PHE A 50 -7.49 5.08 -10.52
C PHE A 50 -8.85 5.76 -10.28
N ALA A 51 -9.94 5.12 -10.70
CA ALA A 51 -11.27 5.72 -10.64
C ALA A 51 -11.73 6.05 -9.21
N LEU A 52 -11.33 5.22 -8.24
CA LEU A 52 -11.68 5.39 -6.83
C LEU A 52 -10.58 6.06 -6.00
N SER A 53 -9.42 6.39 -6.61
CA SER A 53 -8.25 6.97 -5.91
C SER A 53 -7.80 6.11 -4.71
N VAL A 54 -7.74 4.78 -4.89
CA VAL A 54 -7.32 3.83 -3.86
C VAL A 54 -6.09 3.04 -4.30
N VAL A 55 -5.36 2.47 -3.34
CA VAL A 55 -4.22 1.61 -3.63
C VAL A 55 -4.66 0.30 -4.29
N ASP A 56 -3.80 -0.26 -5.16
CA ASP A 56 -4.12 -1.44 -5.98
C ASP A 56 -4.61 -2.65 -5.19
N GLY A 57 -3.99 -2.93 -4.04
CA GLY A 57 -4.41 -4.05 -3.19
C GLY A 57 -5.84 -3.89 -2.70
N HIS A 58 -6.27 -2.65 -2.40
CA HIS A 58 -7.65 -2.35 -2.03
C HIS A 58 -8.60 -2.51 -3.22
N ALA A 59 -8.23 -1.98 -4.39
CA ALA A 59 -9.01 -2.12 -5.61
C ALA A 59 -9.19 -3.59 -6.02
N ALA A 60 -8.11 -4.38 -5.99
CA ALA A 60 -8.16 -5.82 -6.27
C ALA A 60 -9.10 -6.56 -5.29
N GLY A 61 -9.06 -6.21 -4.00
CA GLY A 61 -9.98 -6.75 -3.00
C GLY A 61 -11.43 -6.39 -3.27
N LEU A 62 -11.71 -5.15 -3.69
CA LEU A 62 -13.07 -4.72 -4.07
C LEU A 62 -13.59 -5.47 -5.29
N VAL A 63 -12.79 -5.60 -6.34
CA VAL A 63 -13.16 -6.32 -7.58
C VAL A 63 -13.40 -7.81 -7.29
N SER A 64 -12.50 -8.47 -6.58
CA SER A 64 -12.65 -9.88 -6.19
C SER A 64 -13.89 -10.11 -5.34
N THR A 65 -14.16 -9.22 -4.37
CA THR A 65 -15.38 -9.27 -3.54
C THR A 65 -16.62 -9.10 -4.40
N ALA A 66 -16.62 -8.12 -5.31
CA ALA A 66 -17.74 -7.86 -6.21
C ALA A 66 -18.07 -9.07 -7.10
N GLN A 67 -17.04 -9.72 -7.65
CA GLN A 67 -17.20 -10.96 -8.40
C GLN A 67 -17.84 -12.04 -7.53
N ALA A 68 -17.30 -12.31 -6.34
CA ALA A 68 -17.82 -13.32 -5.44
C ALA A 68 -19.30 -13.04 -5.06
N LEU A 69 -19.62 -11.82 -4.64
CA LEU A 69 -20.98 -11.42 -4.23
C LEU A 69 -21.99 -11.54 -5.37
N THR A 70 -21.60 -11.20 -6.60
CA THR A 70 -22.53 -11.20 -7.74
C THR A 70 -22.67 -12.56 -8.43
N THR A 71 -21.81 -13.54 -8.16
CA THR A 71 -21.85 -14.87 -8.82
C THR A 71 -22.21 -16.01 -7.88
N ARG A 72 -21.66 -16.04 -6.66
CA ARG A 72 -21.76 -17.19 -5.77
C ARG A 72 -22.18 -16.88 -4.33
N LEU A 73 -22.29 -15.58 -3.94
CA LEU A 73 -22.72 -15.17 -2.61
C LEU A 73 -23.94 -14.21 -2.65
N PRO A 74 -25.02 -14.55 -3.38
CA PRO A 74 -26.15 -13.64 -3.58
C PRO A 74 -26.91 -13.33 -2.29
N ARG A 75 -26.91 -14.22 -1.30
CA ARG A 75 -27.59 -13.99 -0.01
C ARG A 75 -26.83 -13.00 0.84
N THR A 76 -25.50 -13.12 0.91
CA THR A 76 -24.64 -12.11 1.55
C THR A 76 -24.80 -10.74 0.88
N LEU A 77 -24.88 -10.68 -0.47
CA LEU A 77 -25.17 -9.44 -1.18
C LEU A 77 -26.56 -8.88 -0.81
N GLY A 78 -27.57 -9.76 -0.65
CA GLY A 78 -28.90 -9.38 -0.18
C GLY A 78 -28.93 -8.85 1.24
N LEU A 79 -28.10 -9.38 2.14
CA LEU A 79 -27.92 -8.85 3.50
C LEU A 79 -27.31 -7.44 3.49
N LEU A 80 -26.32 -7.22 2.64
CA LEU A 80 -25.69 -5.92 2.43
C LEU A 80 -26.70 -4.90 1.88
N ASP A 81 -27.51 -5.30 0.92
CA ASP A 81 -28.56 -4.48 0.31
C ASP A 81 -29.67 -4.07 1.29
N ARG A 82 -29.94 -4.92 2.28
CA ARG A 82 -30.87 -4.63 3.38
C ARG A 82 -30.22 -3.83 4.52
N GLY A 83 -28.90 -3.61 4.47
CA GLY A 83 -28.16 -2.92 5.54
C GLY A 83 -27.87 -3.78 6.77
N LEU A 84 -28.10 -5.09 6.72
CA LEU A 84 -27.94 -6.02 7.84
C LEU A 84 -26.48 -6.48 8.05
N VAL A 85 -25.63 -6.32 7.03
CA VAL A 85 -24.19 -6.59 7.06
C VAL A 85 -23.49 -5.44 6.35
N GLY A 86 -22.40 -4.92 6.90
CA GLY A 86 -21.58 -3.89 6.23
C GLY A 86 -20.64 -4.49 5.19
N GLY A 87 -20.14 -3.68 4.27
CA GLY A 87 -19.25 -4.10 3.18
C GLY A 87 -18.00 -4.82 3.66
N PHE A 88 -17.42 -4.38 4.76
CA PHE A 88 -16.26 -5.05 5.37
C PHE A 88 -16.60 -6.48 5.83
N GLY A 89 -17.80 -6.69 6.39
CA GLY A 89 -18.30 -8.02 6.72
C GLY A 89 -18.50 -8.90 5.47
N ALA A 90 -19.09 -8.35 4.42
CA ALA A 90 -19.27 -9.05 3.15
C ALA A 90 -17.92 -9.44 2.51
N MET A 91 -16.91 -8.57 2.58
CA MET A 91 -15.54 -8.90 2.15
C MET A 91 -14.94 -10.07 2.94
N LYS A 92 -15.20 -10.16 4.27
CA LYS A 92 -14.75 -11.31 5.08
C LYS A 92 -15.39 -12.61 4.64
N VAL A 93 -16.69 -12.61 4.28
CA VAL A 93 -17.36 -13.79 3.73
C VAL A 93 -16.75 -14.18 2.38
N ALA A 94 -16.58 -13.22 1.46
CA ALA A 94 -15.97 -13.46 0.15
C ALA A 94 -14.58 -14.06 0.27
N THR A 95 -13.74 -13.52 1.16
CA THR A 95 -12.39 -14.02 1.42
C THR A 95 -12.41 -15.43 2.01
N ALA A 96 -13.28 -15.70 2.97
CA ALA A 96 -13.39 -17.01 3.63
C ALA A 96 -13.82 -18.13 2.68
N THR A 97 -14.64 -17.80 1.66
CA THR A 97 -15.16 -18.76 0.67
C THR A 97 -14.39 -18.78 -0.65
N ALA A 98 -13.34 -17.96 -0.80
CA ALA A 98 -12.63 -17.76 -2.07
C ALA A 98 -12.04 -19.04 -2.69
N TRP A 99 -11.76 -20.04 -1.89
CA TRP A 99 -11.14 -21.30 -2.26
C TRP A 99 -12.13 -22.45 -2.53
N LEU A 100 -13.39 -22.25 -2.20
CA LEU A 100 -14.46 -23.23 -2.41
C LEU A 100 -14.88 -23.27 -3.89
N SER A 101 -15.48 -24.39 -4.29
CA SER A 101 -16.24 -24.47 -5.52
C SER A 101 -17.41 -23.45 -5.49
N ASP A 102 -17.96 -23.11 -6.64
CA ASP A 102 -19.12 -22.22 -6.69
C ASP A 102 -20.36 -22.83 -6.02
N GLU A 103 -20.50 -24.15 -6.05
CA GLU A 103 -21.59 -24.88 -5.41
C GLU A 103 -21.46 -24.83 -3.89
N ASP A 104 -20.28 -25.17 -3.36
CA ASP A 104 -20.00 -25.12 -1.92
C ASP A 104 -20.10 -23.71 -1.38
N ALA A 105 -19.61 -22.71 -2.14
CA ALA A 105 -19.72 -21.31 -1.74
C ALA A 105 -21.18 -20.86 -1.63
N ARG A 106 -22.08 -21.27 -2.55
CA ARG A 106 -23.52 -21.00 -2.46
C ARG A 106 -24.16 -21.72 -1.28
N ALA A 107 -23.76 -22.95 -0.99
CA ALA A 107 -24.25 -23.70 0.18
C ALA A 107 -23.84 -23.00 1.49
N VAL A 108 -22.60 -22.54 1.58
CA VAL A 108 -22.10 -21.74 2.72
C VAL A 108 -22.87 -20.43 2.84
N ASP A 109 -23.08 -19.70 1.73
CA ASP A 109 -23.86 -18.45 1.68
C ASP A 109 -25.27 -18.64 2.23
N ALA A 110 -25.92 -19.75 1.89
CA ALA A 110 -27.24 -20.10 2.41
C ALA A 110 -27.23 -20.33 3.93
N VAL A 111 -26.24 -21.05 4.45
CA VAL A 111 -26.11 -21.30 5.89
C VAL A 111 -25.80 -20.03 6.67
N LEU A 112 -25.13 -19.06 6.06
CA LEU A 112 -24.71 -17.82 6.70
C LEU A 112 -25.84 -16.77 6.73
N GLU A 113 -26.84 -16.83 5.88
CA GLU A 113 -27.89 -15.80 5.76
C GLU A 113 -28.51 -15.43 7.11
N ASP A 114 -28.90 -16.42 7.89
CA ASP A 114 -29.53 -16.18 9.20
C ASP A 114 -28.52 -15.98 10.33
N ARG A 115 -27.24 -16.24 10.07
CA ARG A 115 -26.19 -16.19 11.10
C ARG A 115 -25.39 -14.90 11.12
N LEU A 116 -25.41 -14.12 10.05
CA LEU A 116 -24.60 -12.91 9.93
C LEU A 116 -25.22 -11.65 10.56
N PRO A 117 -26.53 -11.43 10.51
CA PRO A 117 -27.13 -10.21 11.06
C PRO A 117 -26.76 -9.99 12.53
N GLY A 118 -26.45 -8.73 12.89
CA GLY A 118 -26.09 -8.33 14.25
C GLY A 118 -24.67 -8.72 14.72
N ARG A 119 -23.86 -9.34 13.84
CA ARG A 119 -22.47 -9.73 14.17
C ARG A 119 -21.47 -8.68 13.71
N ASN A 120 -20.42 -8.47 14.51
CA ASN A 120 -19.28 -7.67 14.07
C ASN A 120 -18.44 -8.44 13.03
N SER A 121 -17.56 -7.72 12.34
CA SER A 121 -16.75 -8.27 11.23
C SER A 121 -15.85 -9.45 11.63
N GLU A 122 -15.38 -9.50 12.87
CA GLU A 122 -14.55 -10.61 13.36
C GLU A 122 -15.40 -11.86 13.65
N GLN A 123 -16.60 -11.69 14.18
CA GLN A 123 -17.56 -12.79 14.36
C GLN A 123 -18.02 -13.33 13.01
N ILE A 124 -18.25 -12.45 12.02
CA ILE A 124 -18.56 -12.82 10.63
C ILE A 124 -17.41 -13.63 10.04
N ARG A 125 -16.17 -13.17 10.16
CA ARG A 125 -14.99 -13.89 9.66
C ARG A 125 -14.88 -15.30 10.26
N LYS A 126 -15.04 -15.43 11.58
CA LYS A 126 -15.01 -16.73 12.27
C LYS A 126 -16.12 -17.66 11.80
N ALA A 127 -17.34 -17.16 11.68
CA ALA A 127 -18.50 -17.94 11.21
C ALA A 127 -18.31 -18.40 9.76
N ALA A 128 -17.87 -17.52 8.87
CA ALA A 128 -17.62 -17.82 7.47
C ALA A 128 -16.48 -18.84 7.29
N ASN A 129 -15.35 -18.68 7.98
CA ASN A 129 -14.27 -19.64 7.94
C ASN A 129 -14.68 -21.02 8.46
N HIS A 130 -15.44 -21.08 9.55
CA HIS A 130 -15.94 -22.35 10.07
C HIS A 130 -16.89 -23.03 9.08
N ALA A 131 -17.84 -22.29 8.50
CA ALA A 131 -18.78 -22.84 7.51
C ALA A 131 -18.05 -23.33 6.25
N ALA A 132 -17.05 -22.56 5.77
CA ALA A 132 -16.24 -22.96 4.63
C ALA A 132 -15.43 -24.25 4.88
N MET A 133 -14.80 -24.37 6.04
CA MET A 133 -14.09 -25.63 6.41
C MET A 133 -15.01 -26.83 6.57
N MET A 134 -16.26 -26.60 6.97
CA MET A 134 -17.26 -27.70 7.07
C MET A 134 -17.79 -28.13 5.70
N ALA A 135 -17.84 -27.21 4.72
CA ALA A 135 -18.28 -27.50 3.35
C ALA A 135 -17.23 -28.35 2.58
N ASP A 136 -15.95 -28.00 2.72
CA ASP A 136 -14.84 -28.75 2.12
C ASP A 136 -13.74 -29.04 3.15
N ARG A 137 -13.86 -30.19 3.80
CA ARG A 137 -12.91 -30.63 4.84
C ARG A 137 -11.56 -31.03 4.27
N ASP A 138 -11.56 -31.62 3.09
CA ASP A 138 -10.34 -32.12 2.45
C ASP A 138 -9.54 -30.96 1.82
N GLY A 139 -10.21 -29.99 1.22
CA GLY A 139 -9.60 -28.79 0.67
C GLY A 139 -8.97 -27.87 1.72
N ALA A 140 -9.39 -27.99 3.00
CA ALA A 140 -8.81 -27.19 4.07
C ALA A 140 -7.31 -27.45 4.26
N GLY A 141 -6.85 -28.69 4.10
CA GLY A 141 -5.44 -29.08 4.14
C GLY A 141 -4.65 -28.46 2.99
N VAL A 142 -5.16 -28.61 1.76
CA VAL A 142 -4.55 -28.03 0.55
C VAL A 142 -4.47 -26.50 0.65
N ARG A 143 -5.49 -25.88 1.22
CA ARG A 143 -5.50 -24.43 1.47
C ARG A 143 -4.43 -24.02 2.48
N ALA A 144 -4.28 -24.76 3.58
CA ALA A 144 -3.25 -24.49 4.57
C ALA A 144 -1.84 -24.56 3.96
N GLU A 145 -1.58 -25.53 3.09
CA GLU A 145 -0.31 -25.64 2.35
C GLU A 145 -0.12 -24.47 1.38
N ARG A 146 -1.16 -24.08 0.66
CA ARG A 146 -1.11 -22.93 -0.27
C ARG A 146 -0.83 -21.63 0.48
N HIS A 147 -1.46 -21.38 1.63
CA HIS A 147 -1.15 -20.24 2.48
C HIS A 147 0.31 -20.26 2.94
N ARG A 148 0.79 -21.42 3.42
CA ARG A 148 2.20 -21.58 3.79
C ARG A 148 3.15 -21.33 2.62
N ALA A 149 2.77 -21.70 1.39
CA ALA A 149 3.56 -21.41 0.20
C ALA A 149 3.56 -19.91 -0.16
N GLY A 150 2.44 -19.21 0.09
CA GLY A 150 2.26 -17.78 -0.13
C GLY A 150 2.84 -16.86 0.95
N ARG A 151 3.51 -17.43 1.97
CA ARG A 151 4.08 -16.64 3.06
C ARG A 151 4.99 -15.54 2.56
N ARG A 152 4.85 -14.36 3.14
CA ARG A 152 5.64 -13.19 2.75
C ARG A 152 5.98 -12.31 3.94
N LEU A 153 7.03 -11.53 3.74
CA LEU A 153 7.41 -10.43 4.63
C LEU A 153 6.95 -9.12 3.98
N SER A 154 6.26 -8.29 4.73
CA SER A 154 5.86 -6.95 4.30
C SER A 154 6.31 -5.89 5.30
N VAL A 155 6.56 -4.69 4.78
CA VAL A 155 6.83 -3.49 5.57
C VAL A 155 5.65 -2.55 5.37
N ARG A 156 5.08 -2.06 6.46
CA ARG A 156 4.08 -1.00 6.46
C ARG A 156 4.68 0.25 7.07
N GLN A 157 4.49 1.34 6.39
CA GLN A 157 4.91 2.63 6.87
C GLN A 157 3.79 3.25 7.70
N GLY A 158 4.19 3.86 8.82
CA GLY A 158 3.31 4.63 9.68
C GLY A 158 3.59 6.12 9.54
N GLU A 159 2.87 6.92 10.28
CA GLU A 159 3.07 8.36 10.34
C GLU A 159 4.30 8.72 11.18
N THR A 160 4.89 9.89 10.92
CA THR A 160 5.97 10.48 11.77
C THR A 160 7.24 9.64 11.92
N GLY A 161 7.62 8.86 10.91
CA GLY A 161 8.89 8.15 10.91
C GLY A 161 8.89 6.80 11.64
N VAL A 162 7.73 6.17 11.80
CA VAL A 162 7.60 4.80 12.32
C VAL A 162 7.25 3.83 11.20
N ALA A 163 7.59 2.56 11.36
CA ALA A 163 7.25 1.51 10.42
C ALA A 163 6.99 0.18 11.15
N SER A 164 6.34 -0.76 10.46
CA SER A 164 6.08 -2.11 10.96
C SER A 164 6.58 -3.15 9.98
N ILE A 165 7.17 -4.23 10.50
CA ILE A 165 7.49 -5.44 9.75
C ILE A 165 6.45 -6.48 10.10
N GLN A 166 5.86 -7.13 9.09
CA GLN A 166 4.83 -8.14 9.27
C GLN A 166 5.15 -9.40 8.48
N VAL A 167 5.16 -10.55 9.16
CA VAL A 167 5.18 -11.87 8.54
C VAL A 167 3.74 -12.32 8.29
N GLU A 168 3.36 -12.46 7.03
CA GLU A 168 2.04 -12.93 6.62
C GLU A 168 2.11 -14.40 6.21
N ASP A 169 1.06 -15.17 6.54
CA ASP A 169 0.92 -16.60 6.24
C ASP A 169 2.08 -17.48 6.76
N GLY A 170 2.80 -16.99 7.76
CA GLY A 170 3.86 -17.75 8.43
C GLY A 170 3.31 -19.00 9.13
N PRO A 171 4.07 -20.13 9.16
CA PRO A 171 3.68 -21.32 9.89
C PRO A 171 3.41 -20.97 11.36
N VAL A 172 2.21 -21.31 11.85
CA VAL A 172 1.74 -20.90 13.19
C VAL A 172 2.68 -21.36 14.29
N GLU A 173 3.27 -22.55 14.17
CA GLU A 173 4.24 -23.09 15.12
C GLU A 173 5.52 -22.24 15.18
N LYS A 174 6.01 -21.72 14.03
CA LYS A 174 7.20 -20.86 13.98
C LYS A 174 6.90 -19.46 14.50
N VAL A 175 5.76 -18.88 14.11
CA VAL A 175 5.34 -17.56 14.59
C VAL A 175 5.14 -17.57 16.10
N THR A 176 4.48 -18.61 16.65
CA THR A 176 4.29 -18.77 18.09
C THR A 176 5.62 -18.94 18.81
N ALA A 177 6.54 -19.77 18.28
CA ALA A 177 7.85 -19.96 18.88
C ALA A 177 8.68 -18.68 18.87
N ALA A 178 8.67 -17.92 17.75
CA ALA A 178 9.36 -16.63 17.65
C ALA A 178 8.81 -15.63 18.67
N TYR A 179 7.48 -15.48 18.76
CA TYR A 179 6.87 -14.57 19.72
C TYR A 179 7.19 -14.98 21.18
N THR A 180 7.14 -16.27 21.49
CA THR A 180 7.48 -16.79 22.83
C THR A 180 8.94 -16.49 23.19
N ARG A 181 9.86 -16.62 22.22
CA ARG A 181 11.27 -16.26 22.42
C ARG A 181 11.40 -14.75 22.71
N ILE A 182 10.81 -13.90 21.88
CA ILE A 182 10.83 -12.44 22.02
C ILE A 182 10.26 -12.04 23.38
N ASP A 183 9.11 -12.57 23.75
CA ASP A 183 8.45 -12.27 25.04
C ASP A 183 9.33 -12.65 26.23
N ARG A 184 9.98 -13.82 26.20
CA ARG A 184 10.89 -14.27 27.25
C ARG A 184 12.10 -13.35 27.39
N GLU A 185 12.74 -12.97 26.29
CA GLU A 185 13.90 -12.07 26.28
C GLU A 185 13.51 -10.67 26.77
N ALA A 186 12.36 -10.14 26.30
CA ALA A 186 11.83 -8.86 26.74
C ALA A 186 11.51 -8.84 28.24
N ARG A 187 10.94 -9.93 28.77
CA ARG A 187 10.69 -10.05 30.23
C ARG A 187 11.99 -10.13 31.04
N ALA A 188 13.03 -10.74 30.51
CA ALA A 188 14.33 -10.77 31.17
C ALA A 188 14.98 -9.38 31.24
N LEU A 189 14.74 -8.52 30.27
CA LEU A 189 15.21 -7.13 30.25
C LEU A 189 14.36 -6.22 31.18
N LYS A 190 13.11 -6.58 31.48
CA LYS A 190 12.21 -5.81 32.34
C LYS A 190 12.58 -5.99 33.81
N THR A 191 13.69 -5.42 34.22
CA THR A 191 14.22 -5.41 35.57
C THR A 191 13.97 -4.05 36.26
N GLY A 192 14.26 -3.96 37.56
CA GLY A 192 14.12 -2.70 38.31
C GLY A 192 14.98 -1.59 37.66
N GLY A 193 14.35 -0.46 37.32
CA GLY A 193 15.00 0.67 36.64
C GLY A 193 14.76 0.74 35.12
N GLU A 194 14.25 -0.32 34.48
CA GLU A 194 13.87 -0.27 33.06
C GLU A 194 12.57 0.53 32.86
N THR A 195 12.65 1.64 32.15
CA THR A 195 11.54 2.59 31.96
C THR A 195 10.62 2.21 30.79
N ARG A 196 11.12 1.45 29.79
CA ARG A 196 10.33 1.02 28.65
C ARG A 196 9.23 0.05 29.07
N THR A 197 8.09 0.10 28.38
CA THR A 197 7.02 -0.89 28.54
C THR A 197 7.46 -2.26 28.03
N LEU A 198 6.78 -3.32 28.46
CA LEU A 198 7.08 -4.67 27.97
C LEU A 198 6.87 -4.78 26.44
N ASP A 199 5.90 -4.04 25.88
CA ASP A 199 5.65 -4.05 24.43
C ASP A 199 6.76 -3.31 23.66
N GLN A 200 7.32 -2.22 24.22
CA GLN A 200 8.50 -1.57 23.66
C GLN A 200 9.70 -2.52 23.66
N LEU A 201 9.94 -3.21 24.76
CA LEU A 201 11.02 -4.19 24.85
C LEU A 201 10.84 -5.37 23.87
N ARG A 202 9.60 -5.85 23.66
CA ARG A 202 9.30 -6.87 22.66
C ARG A 202 9.64 -6.39 21.25
N ALA A 203 9.28 -5.14 20.91
CA ALA A 203 9.58 -4.55 19.62
C ALA A 203 11.08 -4.40 19.39
N ASP A 204 11.81 -3.86 20.39
CA ASP A 204 13.27 -3.69 20.34
C ASP A 204 13.97 -5.06 20.16
N VAL A 205 13.64 -6.04 21.02
CA VAL A 205 14.19 -7.40 20.92
C VAL A 205 13.92 -8.05 19.57
N ALA A 206 12.71 -7.87 19.02
CA ALA A 206 12.37 -8.42 17.71
C ALA A 206 13.24 -7.81 16.59
N LEU A 207 13.44 -6.49 16.59
CA LEU A 207 14.30 -5.80 15.63
C LEU A 207 15.76 -6.19 15.80
N ASP A 208 16.28 -6.26 17.03
CA ASP A 208 17.64 -6.68 17.32
C ASP A 208 17.93 -8.10 16.82
N LEU A 209 17.00 -9.03 17.01
CA LEU A 209 17.13 -10.40 16.51
C LEU A 209 17.15 -10.45 14.97
N LEU A 210 16.32 -9.62 14.30
CA LEU A 210 16.30 -9.54 12.84
C LEU A 210 17.56 -8.90 12.26
N LEU A 211 18.16 -7.95 12.97
CA LEU A 211 19.40 -7.28 12.60
C LEU A 211 20.67 -8.07 12.97
N GLY A 212 20.53 -9.28 13.50
CA GLY A 212 21.65 -10.17 13.81
C GLY A 212 22.19 -10.07 15.24
N GLY A 213 21.49 -9.37 16.13
CA GLY A 213 21.87 -9.18 17.53
C GLY A 213 23.13 -8.31 17.70
N GLN A 214 23.64 -8.23 18.94
CA GLN A 214 24.91 -7.55 19.24
C GLN A 214 26.10 -8.36 18.70
N GLY A 215 26.43 -8.20 17.41
CA GLY A 215 27.58 -8.87 16.78
C GLY A 215 27.32 -9.41 15.38
N GLY A 216 26.12 -9.22 14.82
CA GLY A 216 25.84 -9.55 13.42
C GLY A 216 26.70 -8.72 12.47
N THR A 217 27.22 -9.33 11.40
CA THR A 217 27.83 -8.59 10.29
C THR A 217 26.77 -7.65 9.74
N SER A 218 26.95 -6.36 9.98
CA SER A 218 26.13 -5.28 9.45
C SER A 218 26.21 -5.35 7.92
N GLU A 219 25.23 -6.02 7.28
CA GLU A 219 25.00 -5.77 5.87
C GLU A 219 24.64 -4.28 5.74
N ARG A 220 25.32 -3.59 4.84
CA ARG A 220 25.10 -2.16 4.60
C ARG A 220 23.74 -2.00 3.97
N SER A 221 22.75 -1.62 4.78
CA SER A 221 21.46 -1.16 4.27
C SER A 221 21.61 0.31 3.89
N GLU A 222 21.34 0.64 2.62
CA GLU A 222 21.32 2.03 2.19
C GLU A 222 19.92 2.61 2.46
N VAL A 223 19.90 3.74 3.16
CA VAL A 223 18.70 4.54 3.44
C VAL A 223 18.90 5.89 2.78
N PHE A 224 17.98 6.28 1.89
CA PHE A 224 18.02 7.57 1.20
C PHE A 224 17.18 8.58 1.96
N LEU A 225 17.83 9.66 2.41
CA LEU A 225 17.21 10.76 3.14
C LEU A 225 17.43 12.05 2.36
N TYR A 226 16.34 12.75 2.06
CA TYR A 226 16.36 14.06 1.40
C TYR A 226 16.04 15.15 2.41
N MET A 227 16.93 16.12 2.56
CA MET A 227 16.82 17.17 3.57
C MET A 227 17.47 18.45 3.06
N ASP A 228 16.84 19.60 3.31
CA ASP A 228 17.49 20.87 2.99
C ASP A 228 18.68 21.15 3.93
N LEU A 229 19.65 21.90 3.42
CA LEU A 229 20.90 22.17 4.14
C LEU A 229 20.66 22.92 5.46
N ASN A 230 19.71 23.83 5.50
CA ASN A 230 19.43 24.61 6.70
C ASN A 230 18.81 23.72 7.80
N SER A 231 17.92 22.81 7.43
CA SER A 231 17.38 21.80 8.36
C SER A 231 18.47 20.86 8.86
N TYR A 232 19.40 20.43 7.96
CA TYR A 232 20.53 19.59 8.36
C TYR A 232 21.45 20.30 9.36
N LEU A 233 21.75 21.57 9.12
CA LEU A 233 22.58 22.41 10.00
C LEU A 233 21.85 22.88 11.27
N GLY A 234 20.54 22.63 11.39
CA GLY A 234 19.73 23.08 12.53
C GLY A 234 19.34 24.56 12.48
N ALA A 235 19.46 25.21 11.33
CA ALA A 235 19.03 26.61 11.15
C ALA A 235 17.50 26.74 10.98
N ASN A 236 16.82 25.67 10.58
CA ASN A 236 15.36 25.55 10.58
C ASN A 236 14.96 24.09 10.92
N ASP A 237 13.65 23.81 11.02
CA ASP A 237 13.09 22.51 11.33
C ASP A 237 12.14 22.02 10.22
N ASN A 238 12.40 22.37 8.95
CA ASN A 238 11.62 21.83 7.85
C ASN A 238 11.70 20.31 7.82
N PRO A 239 10.58 19.59 7.58
CA PRO A 239 10.58 18.14 7.53
C PRO A 239 11.50 17.64 6.40
N ALA A 240 12.15 16.51 6.63
CA ALA A 240 12.90 15.78 5.63
C ALA A 240 12.04 14.67 5.02
N GLU A 241 12.46 14.11 3.89
CA GLU A 241 11.82 12.96 3.28
C GLU A 241 12.73 11.73 3.34
N LEU A 242 12.20 10.64 3.85
CA LEU A 242 12.83 9.33 3.84
C LEU A 242 12.26 8.52 2.68
N ALA A 243 13.10 8.14 1.72
CA ALA A 243 12.66 7.41 0.53
C ALA A 243 11.89 6.14 0.90
N GLY A 244 10.70 5.99 0.30
CA GLY A 244 9.80 4.88 0.58
C GLY A 244 9.08 4.95 1.93
N HIS A 245 9.27 6.02 2.72
CA HIS A 245 8.52 6.27 3.96
C HIS A 245 7.68 7.54 3.88
N GLY A 246 8.19 8.60 3.23
CA GLY A 246 7.59 9.93 3.19
C GLY A 246 8.24 10.88 4.21
N HIS A 247 7.50 11.92 4.60
CA HIS A 247 8.04 12.99 5.41
C HIS A 247 8.26 12.57 6.88
N ILE A 248 9.40 12.98 7.42
CA ILE A 248 9.80 12.75 8.81
C ILE A 248 10.26 14.07 9.46
N PRO A 249 10.11 14.24 10.78
CA PRO A 249 10.57 15.43 11.48
C PRO A 249 12.08 15.67 11.27
N ALA A 250 12.49 16.94 11.18
CA ALA A 250 13.90 17.32 11.03
C ALA A 250 14.81 16.75 12.13
N SER A 251 14.32 16.67 13.36
CA SER A 251 15.07 16.09 14.49
C SER A 251 15.39 14.62 14.28
N LEU A 252 14.44 13.83 13.78
CA LEU A 252 14.65 12.42 13.42
C LEU A 252 15.59 12.28 12.24
N ALA A 253 15.43 13.14 11.21
CA ALA A 253 16.30 13.16 10.03
C ALA A 253 17.76 13.46 10.42
N ARG A 254 17.99 14.46 11.26
CA ARG A 254 19.33 14.76 11.80
C ARG A 254 19.93 13.58 12.58
N HIS A 255 19.11 12.91 13.37
CA HIS A 255 19.54 11.71 14.09
C HIS A 255 20.00 10.60 13.14
N ILE A 256 19.21 10.30 12.09
CA ILE A 256 19.57 9.32 11.05
C ILE A 256 20.83 9.77 10.30
N ALA A 257 20.92 11.04 9.89
CA ALA A 257 22.04 11.61 9.16
C ALA A 257 23.35 11.67 9.97
N SER A 258 23.27 11.63 11.30
CA SER A 258 24.43 11.60 12.20
C SER A 258 24.99 10.18 12.40
N GLY A 259 24.41 9.18 11.77
CA GLY A 259 24.86 7.79 11.88
C GLY A 259 26.32 7.60 11.37
N PRO A 260 27.07 6.63 11.92
CA PRO A 260 28.51 6.47 11.65
C PRO A 260 28.85 6.08 10.21
N ASN A 261 27.87 5.63 9.41
CA ASN A 261 28.05 5.19 8.02
C ASN A 261 27.29 6.07 7.02
N THR A 262 26.96 7.32 7.37
CA THR A 262 26.22 8.22 6.50
C THR A 262 27.13 8.82 5.43
N VAL A 263 26.67 8.78 4.17
CA VAL A 263 27.31 9.46 3.03
C VAL A 263 26.39 10.59 2.60
N LEU A 264 26.91 11.82 2.60
CA LEU A 264 26.18 13.00 2.17
C LEU A 264 26.43 13.27 0.67
N ARG A 265 25.36 13.49 -0.09
CA ARG A 265 25.43 13.93 -1.49
C ARG A 265 24.68 15.23 -1.65
N ARG A 266 25.26 16.18 -2.37
CA ARG A 266 24.61 17.44 -2.70
C ARG A 266 23.75 17.27 -3.95
N ILE A 267 22.47 17.66 -3.87
CA ILE A 267 21.54 17.75 -4.97
C ILE A 267 21.28 19.23 -5.26
N ILE A 268 21.34 19.63 -6.53
CA ILE A 268 21.01 20.99 -6.95
C ILE A 268 19.59 20.98 -7.48
N THR A 269 18.75 21.86 -6.94
CA THR A 269 17.36 22.02 -7.34
C THR A 269 17.14 23.43 -7.92
N ASP A 270 16.15 23.58 -8.77
CA ASP A 270 15.63 24.88 -9.17
C ASP A 270 14.95 25.56 -7.95
N PRO A 271 15.36 26.76 -7.56
CA PRO A 271 14.86 27.39 -6.34
C PRO A 271 13.38 27.79 -6.41
N LEU A 272 12.82 28.00 -7.62
CA LEU A 272 11.43 28.41 -7.80
C LEU A 272 10.48 27.21 -7.84
N SER A 273 10.86 26.13 -8.52
CA SER A 273 10.01 24.95 -8.67
C SER A 273 10.35 23.81 -7.71
N GLY A 274 11.55 23.83 -7.08
CA GLY A 274 12.03 22.73 -6.26
C GLY A 274 12.45 21.48 -7.07
N GLN A 275 12.41 21.56 -8.41
CA GLN A 275 12.71 20.43 -9.30
C GLN A 275 14.22 20.21 -9.45
N VAL A 276 14.62 18.95 -9.65
CA VAL A 276 16.03 18.58 -9.88
C VAL A 276 16.45 18.96 -11.30
N LEU A 277 17.63 19.59 -11.48
CA LEU A 277 18.17 20.05 -12.75
C LEU A 277 18.99 18.95 -13.46
N ASP A 278 19.00 18.97 -14.81
CA ASP A 278 19.47 17.92 -15.74
C ASP A 278 20.98 17.59 -15.72
N LEU A 279 21.32 16.36 -16.17
CA LEU A 279 22.69 15.82 -16.31
C LEU A 279 22.99 15.04 -17.64
N GLY A 280 22.30 15.30 -18.80
CA GLY A 280 22.62 14.95 -20.23
C GLY A 280 23.12 13.54 -20.63
N ARG A 281 23.13 13.07 -21.79
CA ARG A 281 22.45 12.39 -22.92
C ARG A 281 23.20 11.33 -23.73
N ASP A 282 22.47 10.62 -24.61
CA ASP A 282 22.82 9.87 -25.83
C ASP A 282 23.29 8.40 -25.73
N ARG A 283 22.64 7.56 -24.92
CA ARG A 283 22.83 6.09 -24.99
C ARG A 283 21.54 5.36 -24.63
N TYR A 284 21.30 4.17 -25.25
CA TYR A 284 20.17 3.29 -24.88
C TYR A 284 20.15 2.96 -23.37
N ARG A 285 21.30 2.69 -22.78
CA ARG A 285 21.40 2.54 -21.32
C ARG A 285 21.69 3.92 -20.71
N PRO A 286 20.87 4.36 -19.76
CA PRO A 286 21.13 5.60 -19.03
C PRO A 286 22.54 5.60 -18.44
N THR A 287 23.18 6.76 -18.42
CA THR A 287 24.39 6.93 -17.63
C THR A 287 24.05 6.81 -16.13
N ALA A 288 25.03 6.47 -15.30
CA ALA A 288 24.79 6.42 -13.86
C ALA A 288 24.23 7.75 -13.30
N GLY A 289 24.65 8.89 -13.87
CA GLY A 289 24.15 10.20 -13.48
C GLY A 289 22.69 10.43 -13.91
N LEU A 290 22.29 9.98 -15.11
CA LEU A 290 20.91 10.09 -15.57
C LEU A 290 19.98 9.14 -14.79
N ASP A 291 20.43 7.90 -14.50
CA ASP A 291 19.71 6.97 -13.63
C ASP A 291 19.50 7.58 -12.25
N GLU A 292 20.56 8.11 -11.64
CA GLU A 292 20.48 8.78 -10.33
C GLU A 292 19.56 10.01 -10.37
N PHE A 293 19.63 10.82 -11.44
CA PHE A 293 18.78 11.99 -11.62
C PHE A 293 17.29 11.61 -11.65
N VAL A 294 16.90 10.63 -12.47
CA VAL A 294 15.49 10.21 -12.61
C VAL A 294 14.98 9.63 -11.28
N ARG A 295 15.78 8.81 -10.60
CA ARG A 295 15.42 8.24 -9.29
C ARG A 295 15.23 9.30 -8.21
N VAL A 296 16.05 10.34 -8.21
CA VAL A 296 15.92 11.48 -7.28
C VAL A 296 14.72 12.35 -7.62
N ARG A 297 14.43 12.55 -8.90
CA ARG A 297 13.25 13.28 -9.36
C ARG A 297 11.96 12.54 -9.00
N ASP A 298 11.89 11.24 -9.30
CA ASP A 298 10.67 10.45 -9.21
C ASP A 298 10.43 9.91 -7.78
N ARG A 299 11.49 9.51 -7.06
CA ARG A 299 11.51 8.97 -5.68
C ARG A 299 10.70 7.70 -5.47
N GLU A 300 9.58 7.56 -6.17
CA GLU A 300 8.68 6.41 -6.16
C GLU A 300 8.24 6.05 -7.59
N CYS A 301 7.63 4.88 -7.74
CA CYS A 301 6.95 4.51 -8.97
C CYS A 301 5.94 5.60 -9.37
N ARG A 302 6.07 6.10 -10.58
CA ARG A 302 5.26 7.23 -11.08
C ARG A 302 3.82 6.88 -11.41
N ARG A 303 3.42 5.62 -11.26
CA ARG A 303 2.01 5.28 -11.36
C ARG A 303 1.24 5.84 -10.16
N PRO A 304 0.15 6.60 -10.36
CA PRO A 304 -0.69 7.11 -9.26
C PRO A 304 -1.11 5.99 -8.31
N GLY A 305 -0.90 6.21 -7.00
CA GLY A 305 -1.24 5.26 -5.95
C GLY A 305 -0.24 4.10 -5.75
N CYS A 306 0.93 4.13 -6.39
CA CYS A 306 2.03 3.19 -6.14
C CYS A 306 3.15 3.88 -5.36
N HIS A 307 3.52 3.33 -4.20
CA HIS A 307 4.54 3.88 -3.31
C HIS A 307 5.82 3.03 -3.27
N ARG A 308 6.11 2.30 -4.35
CA ARG A 308 7.37 1.56 -4.44
C ARG A 308 8.50 2.54 -4.70
N ILE A 309 9.55 2.48 -3.87
CA ILE A 309 10.72 3.38 -3.99
C ILE A 309 11.38 3.25 -5.37
N ALA A 310 11.88 4.35 -5.91
CA ALA A 310 12.52 4.43 -7.23
C ALA A 310 13.69 3.45 -7.37
N GLN A 311 14.47 3.22 -6.30
CA GLN A 311 15.57 2.24 -6.29
C GLN A 311 15.14 0.80 -6.52
N ALA A 312 13.87 0.47 -6.30
CA ALA A 312 13.26 -0.84 -6.56
C ALA A 312 12.37 -0.84 -7.82
N CYS A 313 12.47 0.20 -8.64
CA CYS A 313 11.79 0.36 -9.92
C CYS A 313 12.72 0.09 -11.10
N ASP A 314 12.12 -0.27 -12.23
CA ASP A 314 12.79 -0.26 -13.52
C ASP A 314 12.76 1.17 -14.07
N LEU A 315 13.89 1.65 -14.59
CA LEU A 315 13.93 2.89 -15.34
C LEU A 315 13.43 2.61 -16.77
N ASP A 316 12.31 3.21 -17.13
CA ASP A 316 11.58 2.88 -18.35
C ASP A 316 11.37 4.09 -19.25
N HIS A 317 11.35 3.86 -20.56
CA HIS A 317 11.03 4.89 -21.56
C HIS A 317 9.52 5.10 -21.64
N SER A 318 9.03 6.31 -21.44
CA SER A 318 7.60 6.64 -21.62
C SER A 318 7.13 6.36 -23.05
N LEU A 319 7.96 6.69 -24.05
CA LEU A 319 7.87 6.22 -25.42
C LEU A 319 8.89 5.09 -25.64
N PRO A 320 8.49 3.85 -25.98
CA PRO A 320 9.44 2.75 -26.15
C PRO A 320 10.54 3.09 -27.17
N TRP A 321 11.78 2.73 -26.86
CA TRP A 321 12.94 2.97 -27.74
C TRP A 321 12.75 2.53 -29.18
N GLN A 322 12.11 1.36 -29.39
CA GLN A 322 11.81 0.83 -30.73
C GLN A 322 10.86 1.71 -31.55
N PHE A 323 10.15 2.63 -30.91
CA PHE A 323 9.24 3.60 -31.54
C PHE A 323 9.80 5.02 -31.53
N GLY A 324 11.12 5.18 -31.33
CA GLY A 324 11.83 6.45 -31.43
C GLY A 324 11.99 7.21 -30.11
N GLY A 325 11.76 6.57 -28.95
CA GLY A 325 12.03 7.18 -27.63
C GLY A 325 13.54 7.40 -27.41
N HIS A 326 13.89 8.49 -26.73
CA HIS A 326 15.27 8.84 -26.40
C HIS A 326 15.59 8.52 -24.94
N THR A 327 16.85 8.20 -24.65
CA THR A 327 17.33 8.03 -23.27
C THR A 327 17.68 9.41 -22.70
N ALA A 328 16.66 10.14 -22.29
CA ALA A 328 16.72 11.48 -21.73
C ALA A 328 15.84 11.58 -20.48
N ASP A 329 16.13 12.54 -19.61
CA ASP A 329 15.34 12.84 -18.41
C ASP A 329 13.87 13.14 -18.74
N THR A 330 13.60 13.72 -19.91
CA THR A 330 12.26 14.04 -20.42
C THR A 330 11.48 12.83 -20.96
N GLU A 331 12.13 11.67 -21.07
CA GLU A 331 11.50 10.44 -21.60
C GLU A 331 11.64 9.22 -20.68
N LEU A 332 12.47 9.31 -19.66
CA LEU A 332 12.67 8.24 -18.68
C LEU A 332 11.82 8.47 -17.44
N VAL A 333 11.26 7.38 -16.91
CA VAL A 333 10.38 7.39 -15.72
C VAL A 333 10.59 6.11 -14.91
N ASP A 334 10.51 6.22 -13.58
CA ASP A 334 10.57 5.05 -12.69
C ASP A 334 9.21 4.35 -12.62
N LEU A 335 9.16 3.11 -13.10
CA LEU A 335 8.00 2.23 -12.99
C LEU A 335 8.39 0.93 -12.26
N CYS A 336 7.58 0.52 -11.29
CA CYS A 336 7.80 -0.79 -10.69
C CYS A 336 7.54 -1.91 -11.72
N ARG A 337 8.11 -3.10 -11.49
CA ARG A 337 8.05 -4.23 -12.43
C ARG A 337 6.63 -4.58 -12.90
N ARG A 338 5.64 -4.40 -12.04
CA ARG A 338 4.23 -4.61 -12.38
C ARG A 338 3.73 -3.54 -13.35
N ASP A 339 3.96 -2.27 -13.06
CA ASP A 339 3.45 -1.13 -13.83
C ASP A 339 4.22 -0.92 -15.12
N HIS A 340 5.50 -1.30 -15.16
CA HIS A 340 6.28 -1.43 -16.38
C HIS A 340 5.63 -2.43 -17.35
N ARG A 341 5.19 -3.61 -16.86
CA ARG A 341 4.47 -4.60 -17.70
C ARG A 341 3.08 -4.13 -18.12
N LEU A 342 2.39 -3.40 -17.21
CA LEU A 342 1.05 -2.87 -17.52
C LEU A 342 1.07 -1.89 -18.68
N LYS A 343 2.14 -1.11 -18.85
CA LYS A 343 2.32 -0.20 -19.99
C LYS A 343 2.27 -0.93 -21.34
N ASP A 344 2.71 -2.18 -21.39
CA ASP A 344 2.74 -2.99 -22.60
C ASP A 344 1.39 -3.68 -22.89
N GLU A 345 0.41 -3.60 -21.98
CA GLU A 345 -0.92 -4.16 -22.21
C GLU A 345 -1.73 -3.30 -23.21
N PRO A 346 -2.55 -3.91 -24.08
CA PRO A 346 -3.35 -3.18 -25.06
C PRO A 346 -4.27 -2.12 -24.43
N GLY A 347 -4.25 -0.93 -24.98
CA GLY A 347 -5.11 0.18 -24.58
C GLY A 347 -4.57 1.05 -23.45
N TRP A 348 -3.42 0.71 -22.87
CA TRP A 348 -2.70 1.58 -21.93
C TRP A 348 -1.76 2.51 -22.70
N VAL A 349 -1.79 3.79 -22.40
CA VAL A 349 -0.93 4.80 -23.04
C VAL A 349 -0.26 5.64 -21.95
N TYR A 350 1.08 5.71 -22.01
CA TYR A 350 1.90 6.48 -21.06
C TYR A 350 2.55 7.63 -21.82
N ARG A 351 2.44 8.85 -21.31
CA ARG A 351 3.06 10.05 -21.90
C ARG A 351 3.71 10.87 -20.82
N LEU A 352 5.00 11.10 -20.95
CA LEU A 352 5.77 11.99 -20.08
C LEU A 352 5.89 13.36 -20.76
N ALA A 353 5.49 14.42 -20.05
CA ALA A 353 5.66 15.79 -20.49
C ALA A 353 7.05 16.31 -20.06
N SER A 354 7.49 17.40 -20.66
CA SER A 354 8.81 18.01 -20.39
C SER A 354 8.96 18.54 -18.97
N ASP A 355 7.86 18.81 -18.26
CA ASP A 355 7.83 19.18 -16.84
C ASP A 355 7.90 17.97 -15.89
N GLY A 356 8.06 16.77 -16.44
CA GLY A 356 8.07 15.52 -15.68
C GLY A 356 6.69 14.98 -15.31
N THR A 357 5.59 15.59 -15.75
CA THR A 357 4.24 15.08 -15.54
C THR A 357 4.00 13.83 -16.39
N LEU A 358 3.76 12.69 -15.75
CA LEU A 358 3.35 11.45 -16.42
C LEU A 358 1.83 11.40 -16.53
N THR A 359 1.31 11.29 -17.74
CA THR A 359 -0.10 11.01 -18.01
C THR A 359 -0.29 9.57 -18.42
N ILE A 360 -1.17 8.84 -17.71
CA ILE A 360 -1.53 7.46 -17.98
C ILE A 360 -2.98 7.44 -18.45
N THR A 361 -3.23 6.95 -19.67
CA THR A 361 -4.58 6.75 -20.20
C THR A 361 -4.91 5.26 -20.14
N THR A 362 -6.05 4.93 -19.56
CA THR A 362 -6.56 3.56 -19.40
C THR A 362 -7.25 3.07 -20.68
N PRO A 363 -7.50 1.76 -20.82
CA PRO A 363 -8.28 1.21 -21.94
C PRO A 363 -9.72 1.75 -22.04
N THR A 364 -10.29 2.31 -20.97
CA THR A 364 -11.61 2.99 -21.00
C THR A 364 -11.53 4.45 -21.41
N GLY A 365 -10.32 4.97 -21.73
CA GLY A 365 -10.10 6.33 -22.19
C GLY A 365 -9.97 7.37 -21.07
N GLN A 366 -9.98 6.95 -19.79
CA GLN A 366 -9.74 7.86 -18.67
C GLN A 366 -8.26 8.17 -18.54
N ALA A 367 -7.91 9.43 -18.25
CA ALA A 367 -6.54 9.89 -18.10
C ALA A 367 -6.25 10.33 -16.65
N TYR A 368 -5.08 9.92 -16.14
CA TYR A 368 -4.62 10.22 -14.80
C TYR A 368 -3.20 10.80 -14.85
N GLY A 369 -2.98 11.89 -14.12
CA GLY A 369 -1.69 12.58 -14.05
C GLY A 369 -0.90 12.23 -12.78
N SER A 370 0.42 12.18 -12.90
CA SER A 370 1.36 12.07 -11.79
C SER A 370 2.51 13.04 -12.02
N THR A 371 2.61 14.07 -11.18
CA THR A 371 3.70 15.06 -11.21
C THR A 371 4.78 14.68 -10.20
N PRO A 372 6.09 14.83 -10.52
CA PRO A 372 7.14 14.63 -9.53
C PRO A 372 6.93 15.58 -8.34
N PRO A 373 6.95 15.08 -7.11
CA PRO A 373 6.86 15.98 -5.97
C PRO A 373 8.15 16.82 -5.87
N PRO A 374 8.05 18.13 -5.57
CA PRO A 374 9.24 18.97 -5.38
C PRO A 374 10.05 18.47 -4.17
N LEU A 375 11.38 18.62 -4.20
CA LEU A 375 12.26 18.26 -3.07
C LEU A 375 12.15 19.24 -1.90
N HIS A 376 11.69 20.44 -2.13
CA HIS A 376 11.40 21.44 -1.11
C HIS A 376 10.14 22.22 -1.54
N GLU A 377 9.52 22.87 -0.59
CA GLU A 377 8.41 23.77 -0.92
C GLU A 377 8.87 24.87 -1.87
N PRO A 378 8.15 25.13 -2.98
CA PRO A 378 8.46 26.23 -3.88
C PRO A 378 8.51 27.56 -3.12
N LEU A 379 9.49 28.41 -3.44
CA LEU A 379 9.51 29.75 -2.91
C LEU A 379 8.31 30.53 -3.46
N THR A 380 7.47 31.07 -2.59
CA THR A 380 6.41 31.99 -3.00
C THR A 380 7.05 33.29 -3.47
N GLU A 381 6.61 33.84 -4.61
CA GLU A 381 7.10 35.12 -5.13
C GLU A 381 6.78 36.30 -4.20
N GLU A 382 5.83 36.17 -3.30
CA GLU A 382 5.55 37.15 -2.26
C GLU A 382 6.32 36.77 -0.97
N PRO A 383 7.20 37.68 -0.46
CA PRO A 383 7.75 37.48 0.87
C PRO A 383 6.58 37.44 1.87
N PRO A 384 6.62 36.53 2.88
CA PRO A 384 5.54 36.47 3.85
C PRO A 384 5.32 37.84 4.46
N PRO A 385 4.06 38.26 4.58
CA PRO A 385 3.77 39.49 5.31
C PRO A 385 4.22 39.29 6.76
N PHE A 386 5.23 40.12 7.17
CA PHE A 386 5.84 40.03 8.49
C PHE A 386 4.84 40.26 9.55
#